data_bb2cdd1658c861dfbaf04d4907479dd3
#
_entry.id   bb2cdd1658c861dfbaf04d4907479dd3
#
_cell.length_a   1.000
_cell.length_b   1.000
_cell.length_c   1.000
_cell.angle_alpha   90.00
_cell.angle_beta   90.00
_cell.angle_gamma   90.00
#
_symmetry.space_group_name_H-M   'P 1'
#
loop_
_entity.id
_entity.type
_entity.pdbx_description
1 polymer ?
#
loop_
_entity_poly.entity_id
_entity_poly.type
_entity_poly.pdbx_seq_one_letter_code
_entity_poly.pdbx_strand_id
1 'polypeptide(L)'
;MERPLFSIITITFNAAGTLPATLRSVERQTFTDYEYLIVDGASTDGTVAIAQHSAAVSSVTSEPDKGLYDAMNKGLRKARGCYLVFLNAGDAFHEPDTLQKIADSIEKTDPDIVYGETALVDSERRFISMRRLQAPERLSVKSFRMGMLVCHQAFIVRREIAPEYDLRYRFSADFDWCIRCMQMAK
;
A
#
# COMPACT_ATOMS: atom_id res chain seq x y z
N MET A 1 15.35 -12.55 13.97
CA MET A 1 15.14 -11.14 13.58
C MET A 1 13.72 -10.79 13.95
N GLU A 2 13.50 -9.71 14.68
CA GLU A 2 12.17 -9.20 14.98
C GLU A 2 11.42 -8.88 13.69
N ARG A 3 10.10 -9.04 13.71
CA ARG A 3 9.24 -8.70 12.57
C ARG A 3 9.09 -7.17 12.54
N PRO A 4 9.27 -6.50 11.40
CA PRO A 4 9.01 -5.08 11.32
C PRO A 4 7.52 -4.79 11.55
N LEU A 5 7.19 -3.57 11.98
CA LEU A 5 5.79 -3.18 12.15
C LEU A 5 5.07 -3.14 10.79
N PHE A 6 5.70 -2.57 9.76
CA PHE A 6 5.10 -2.47 8.43
C PHE A 6 5.84 -3.26 7.36
N SER A 7 5.09 -3.87 6.44
CA SER A 7 5.55 -4.18 5.09
C SER A 7 4.93 -3.18 4.13
N ILE A 8 5.74 -2.28 3.59
CA ILE A 8 5.35 -1.38 2.49
C ILE A 8 5.56 -2.16 1.20
N ILE A 9 4.55 -2.20 0.34
CA ILE A 9 4.57 -2.98 -0.90
C ILE A 9 4.23 -2.06 -2.06
N THR A 10 5.16 -1.92 -3.01
CA THR A 10 4.93 -1.21 -4.27
C THR A 10 4.98 -2.19 -5.43
N ILE A 11 3.91 -2.21 -6.21
CA ILE A 11 3.83 -2.98 -7.45
C ILE A 11 4.26 -2.09 -8.60
N THR A 12 5.12 -2.60 -9.49
CA THR A 12 5.64 -1.85 -10.63
C THR A 12 5.55 -2.64 -11.94
N PHE A 13 5.25 -1.92 -13.02
CA PHE A 13 5.42 -2.39 -14.39
C PHE A 13 5.65 -1.19 -15.30
N ASN A 14 6.87 -1.06 -15.86
CA ASN A 14 7.32 0.07 -16.69
C ASN A 14 7.02 1.43 -16.01
N ALA A 15 7.47 1.57 -14.77
CA ALA A 15 7.15 2.70 -13.89
C ALA A 15 8.35 3.64 -13.64
N ALA A 16 9.37 3.63 -14.50
CA ALA A 16 10.59 4.42 -14.29
C ALA A 16 10.33 5.93 -14.12
N GLY A 17 9.26 6.47 -14.74
CA GLY A 17 8.87 7.87 -14.61
C GLY A 17 8.16 8.21 -13.29
N THR A 18 7.46 7.26 -12.66
CA THR A 18 6.59 7.51 -11.50
C THR A 18 7.19 6.99 -10.18
N LEU A 19 7.90 5.86 -10.22
CA LEU A 19 8.50 5.21 -9.06
C LEU A 19 9.43 6.12 -8.22
N PRO A 20 10.28 7.00 -8.80
CA PRO A 20 11.18 7.83 -8.00
C PRO A 20 10.49 8.71 -6.97
N ALA A 21 9.28 9.15 -7.26
CA ALA A 21 8.51 9.97 -6.33
C ALA A 21 7.98 9.15 -5.14
N THR A 22 7.55 7.92 -5.40
CA THR A 22 7.12 6.97 -4.36
C THR A 22 8.29 6.62 -3.44
N LEU A 23 9.44 6.25 -4.00
CA LEU A 23 10.67 5.95 -3.24
C LEU A 23 11.04 7.10 -2.30
N ARG A 24 11.12 8.33 -2.83
CA ARG A 24 11.42 9.51 -2.00
C ARG A 24 10.42 9.74 -0.88
N SER A 25 9.15 9.40 -1.07
CA SER A 25 8.15 9.55 -0.01
C SER A 25 8.33 8.55 1.14
N VAL A 26 8.83 7.36 0.82
CA VAL A 26 9.18 6.34 1.82
C VAL A 26 10.49 6.71 2.52
N GLU A 27 11.52 7.12 1.78
CA GLU A 27 12.81 7.56 2.32
C GLU A 27 12.70 8.73 3.32
N ARG A 28 11.68 9.57 3.16
CA ARG A 28 11.43 10.73 4.05
C ARG A 28 10.67 10.37 5.32
N GLN A 29 10.16 9.14 5.47
CA GLN A 29 9.42 8.78 6.67
C GLN A 29 10.32 8.80 7.89
N THR A 30 9.82 9.40 8.97
CA THR A 30 10.53 9.47 10.26
C THR A 30 10.49 8.15 11.02
N PHE A 31 9.45 7.34 10.80
CA PHE A 31 9.32 5.99 11.35
C PHE A 31 10.12 4.99 10.50
N THR A 32 10.93 4.15 11.13
CA THR A 32 11.92 3.30 10.44
C THR A 32 11.71 1.79 10.62
N ASP A 33 10.77 1.37 11.48
CA ASP A 33 10.49 -0.06 11.69
C ASP A 33 9.57 -0.61 10.58
N TYR A 34 10.11 -0.66 9.36
CA TYR A 34 9.45 -1.23 8.19
C TYR A 34 10.42 -2.02 7.31
N GLU A 35 9.87 -2.91 6.50
CA GLU A 35 10.49 -3.39 5.29
C GLU A 35 9.78 -2.79 4.08
N TYR A 36 10.54 -2.50 3.01
CA TYR A 36 9.99 -1.98 1.76
C TYR A 36 10.26 -2.94 0.61
N LEU A 37 9.19 -3.48 0.04
CA LEU A 37 9.20 -4.50 -0.99
C LEU A 37 8.76 -3.91 -2.34
N ILE A 38 9.60 -4.05 -3.36
CA ILE A 38 9.22 -3.76 -4.75
C ILE A 38 8.94 -5.09 -5.45
N VAL A 39 7.73 -5.21 -6.01
CA VAL A 39 7.32 -6.37 -6.82
C VAL A 39 7.07 -5.88 -8.24
N ASP A 40 7.97 -6.24 -9.12
CA ASP A 40 8.02 -5.78 -10.49
C ASP A 40 7.57 -6.87 -11.47
N GLY A 41 6.69 -6.50 -12.41
CA GLY A 41 6.10 -7.39 -13.42
C GLY A 41 7.00 -7.63 -14.64
N ALA A 42 8.32 -7.75 -14.47
CA ALA A 42 9.31 -7.86 -15.53
C ALA A 42 9.39 -6.60 -16.42
N SER A 43 9.54 -5.45 -15.80
CA SER A 43 9.74 -4.18 -16.51
C SER A 43 10.93 -4.21 -17.46
N THR A 44 10.80 -3.54 -18.60
CA THR A 44 11.84 -3.41 -19.63
C THR A 44 12.46 -2.03 -19.72
N ASP A 45 11.95 -1.07 -18.93
CA ASP A 45 12.50 0.27 -18.76
C ASP A 45 13.49 0.33 -17.58
N GLY A 46 13.86 1.47 -17.09
CA GLY A 46 14.78 1.62 -15.96
C GLY A 46 14.19 1.30 -14.56
N THR A 47 12.95 0.81 -14.46
CA THR A 47 12.22 0.63 -13.18
C THR A 47 13.01 -0.19 -12.15
N VAL A 48 13.49 -1.36 -12.54
CA VAL A 48 14.21 -2.28 -11.63
C VAL A 48 15.52 -1.65 -11.14
N ALA A 49 16.27 -1.02 -12.03
CA ALA A 49 17.52 -0.35 -11.66
C ALA A 49 17.26 0.80 -10.68
N ILE A 50 16.22 1.61 -10.91
CA ILE A 50 15.82 2.69 -10.00
C ILE A 50 15.47 2.14 -8.61
N ALA A 51 14.69 1.06 -8.55
CA ALA A 51 14.32 0.43 -7.28
C ALA A 51 15.56 -0.09 -6.51
N GLN A 52 16.48 -0.75 -7.21
CA GLN A 52 17.70 -1.32 -6.61
C GLN A 52 18.68 -0.27 -6.07
N HIS A 53 18.65 0.97 -6.58
CA HIS A 53 19.50 2.07 -6.12
C HIS A 53 18.92 2.82 -4.90
N SER A 54 17.69 2.60 -4.52
CA SER A 54 17.07 3.25 -3.35
C SER A 54 17.49 2.56 -2.06
N ALA A 55 18.02 3.34 -1.11
CA ALA A 55 18.44 2.85 0.20
C ALA A 55 17.26 2.40 1.08
N ALA A 56 16.04 2.87 0.81
CA ALA A 56 14.85 2.48 1.56
C ALA A 56 14.35 1.08 1.20
N VAL A 57 14.71 0.57 0.01
CA VAL A 57 14.19 -0.70 -0.51
C VAL A 57 14.90 -1.88 0.13
N SER A 58 14.14 -2.72 0.82
CA SER A 58 14.66 -3.93 1.47
C SER A 58 14.81 -5.09 0.48
N SER A 59 13.95 -5.16 -0.55
CA SER A 59 14.00 -6.22 -1.55
C SER A 59 13.30 -5.83 -2.85
N VAL A 60 13.87 -6.23 -3.98
CA VAL A 60 13.28 -6.11 -5.31
C VAL A 60 13.10 -7.51 -5.88
N THR A 61 11.88 -7.81 -6.33
CA THR A 61 11.58 -9.03 -7.09
C THR A 61 11.04 -8.62 -8.44
N SER A 62 11.68 -9.04 -9.53
CA SER A 62 11.22 -8.78 -10.88
C SER A 62 11.01 -10.10 -11.62
N GLU A 63 9.75 -10.37 -11.95
CA GLU A 63 9.33 -11.57 -12.68
C GLU A 63 7.97 -11.33 -13.35
N PRO A 64 7.65 -12.01 -14.47
CA PRO A 64 6.35 -11.88 -15.10
C PRO A 64 5.21 -12.18 -14.14
N ASP A 65 4.12 -11.42 -14.25
CA ASP A 65 2.89 -11.61 -13.51
C ASP A 65 1.68 -11.74 -14.44
N LYS A 66 0.53 -12.09 -13.85
CA LYS A 66 -0.76 -12.20 -14.53
C LYS A 66 -1.60 -10.93 -14.35
N GLY A 67 -0.95 -9.79 -14.06
CA GLY A 67 -1.57 -8.50 -13.79
C GLY A 67 -1.40 -8.03 -12.35
N LEU A 68 -1.89 -6.81 -12.09
CA LEU A 68 -1.70 -6.07 -10.84
C LEU A 68 -1.93 -6.90 -9.57
N TYR A 69 -3.05 -7.64 -9.52
CA TYR A 69 -3.44 -8.37 -8.31
C TYR A 69 -2.61 -9.65 -8.09
N ASP A 70 -2.06 -10.25 -9.15
CA ASP A 70 -1.09 -11.33 -9.01
C ASP A 70 0.23 -10.81 -8.41
N ALA A 71 0.69 -9.65 -8.88
CA ALA A 71 1.85 -8.98 -8.29
C ALA A 71 1.60 -8.59 -6.81
N MET A 72 0.40 -8.09 -6.47
CA MET A 72 0.01 -7.82 -5.08
C MET A 72 0.05 -9.09 -4.23
N ASN A 73 -0.46 -10.23 -4.74
CA ASN A 73 -0.39 -11.51 -4.04
C ASN A 73 1.06 -11.98 -3.82
N LYS A 74 1.94 -11.76 -4.79
CA LYS A 74 3.37 -12.03 -4.60
C LYS A 74 3.96 -11.16 -3.49
N GLY A 75 3.58 -9.90 -3.42
CA GLY A 75 3.94 -8.99 -2.32
C GLY A 75 3.44 -9.48 -0.97
N LEU A 76 2.16 -9.87 -0.87
CA LEU A 76 1.56 -10.45 0.35
C LEU A 76 2.36 -11.66 0.87
N ARG A 77 2.69 -12.59 -0.01
CA ARG A 77 3.45 -13.80 0.36
C ARG A 77 4.86 -13.50 0.85
N LYS A 78 5.47 -12.41 0.40
CA LYS A 78 6.84 -11.99 0.78
C LYS A 78 6.86 -11.13 2.04
N ALA A 79 5.76 -10.47 2.36
CA ALA A 79 5.64 -9.57 3.49
C ALA A 79 5.83 -10.30 4.84
N ARG A 80 6.65 -9.72 5.72
CA ARG A 80 6.94 -10.23 7.06
C ARG A 80 6.42 -9.32 8.16
N GLY A 81 6.11 -8.06 7.83
CA GLY A 81 5.62 -7.06 8.76
C GLY A 81 4.30 -7.45 9.42
N CYS A 82 4.02 -6.83 10.54
CA CYS A 82 2.75 -7.03 11.25
C CYS A 82 1.58 -6.43 10.48
N TYR A 83 1.79 -5.31 9.80
CA TYR A 83 0.79 -4.61 8.99
C TYR A 83 1.27 -4.41 7.56
N LEU A 84 0.32 -4.43 6.64
CA LEU A 84 0.55 -4.27 5.21
C LEU A 84 0.12 -2.89 4.75
N VAL A 85 0.98 -2.23 3.97
CA VAL A 85 0.75 -0.93 3.34
C VAL A 85 1.01 -1.07 1.85
N PHE A 86 -0.03 -1.04 1.02
CA PHE A 86 0.14 -0.95 -0.42
C PHE A 86 0.31 0.49 -0.84
N LEU A 87 1.40 0.80 -1.51
CA LEU A 87 1.71 2.13 -2.03
C LEU A 87 2.12 2.00 -3.50
N ASN A 88 1.20 2.22 -4.43
CA ASN A 88 1.48 2.01 -5.85
C ASN A 88 2.51 2.99 -6.40
N ALA A 89 3.22 2.61 -7.46
CA ALA A 89 4.17 3.50 -8.15
C ALA A 89 3.44 4.74 -8.69
N GLY A 90 3.87 5.92 -8.22
CA GLY A 90 3.20 7.19 -8.48
C GLY A 90 2.48 7.77 -7.27
N ASP A 91 2.05 6.95 -6.31
CA ASP A 91 1.50 7.41 -5.04
C ASP A 91 2.60 7.77 -4.05
N ALA A 92 2.25 8.48 -2.99
CA ALA A 92 3.19 8.92 -1.96
C ALA A 92 2.52 9.04 -0.60
N PHE A 93 3.27 8.83 0.46
CA PHE A 93 2.84 9.27 1.78
C PHE A 93 2.68 10.78 1.79
N HIS A 94 1.62 11.24 2.46
CA HIS A 94 1.27 12.67 2.47
C HIS A 94 2.31 13.51 3.22
N GLU A 95 2.72 13.08 4.41
CA GLU A 95 3.67 13.78 5.27
C GLU A 95 4.83 12.86 5.68
N PRO A 96 5.98 13.42 6.09
CA PRO A 96 7.12 12.63 6.58
C PRO A 96 6.82 11.82 7.86
N ASP A 97 5.82 12.21 8.63
CA ASP A 97 5.41 11.54 9.86
C ASP A 97 4.17 10.64 9.69
N THR A 98 3.75 10.36 8.44
CA THR A 98 2.54 9.57 8.17
C THR A 98 2.63 8.17 8.78
N LEU A 99 3.75 7.46 8.59
CA LEU A 99 3.94 6.13 9.19
C LEU A 99 4.01 6.19 10.73
N GLN A 100 4.60 7.25 11.29
CA GLN A 100 4.63 7.44 12.74
C GLN A 100 3.21 7.60 13.30
N LYS A 101 2.37 8.43 12.67
CA LYS A 101 0.97 8.61 13.09
C LYS A 101 0.16 7.31 13.03
N ILE A 102 0.42 6.48 12.01
CA ILE A 102 -0.21 5.16 11.90
C ILE A 102 0.28 4.23 13.01
N ALA A 103 1.60 4.20 13.27
CA ALA A 103 2.19 3.41 14.35
C ALA A 103 1.65 3.81 15.73
N ASP A 104 1.56 5.11 16.01
CA ASP A 104 0.99 5.63 17.26
C ASP A 104 -0.48 5.21 17.44
N SER A 105 -1.24 5.14 16.35
CA SER A 105 -2.63 4.68 16.37
C SER A 105 -2.72 3.18 16.67
N ILE A 106 -1.81 2.39 16.08
CA ILE A 106 -1.71 0.95 16.31
C ILE A 106 -1.33 0.67 17.78
N GLU A 107 -0.36 1.37 18.31
CA GLU A 107 0.08 1.21 19.69
C GLU A 107 -1.05 1.48 20.70
N LYS A 108 -1.90 2.50 20.43
CA LYS A 108 -2.99 2.88 21.32
C LYS A 108 -4.15 1.90 21.37
N THR A 109 -4.50 1.28 20.26
CA THR A 109 -5.78 0.56 20.15
C THR A 109 -5.65 -0.86 19.61
N ASP A 110 -4.45 -1.26 19.18
CA ASP A 110 -4.13 -2.57 18.57
C ASP A 110 -5.18 -3.02 17.50
N PRO A 111 -5.54 -2.17 16.54
CA PRO A 111 -6.62 -2.43 15.60
C PRO A 111 -6.18 -3.44 14.53
N ASP A 112 -7.13 -4.19 13.98
CA ASP A 112 -6.86 -5.03 12.82
C ASP A 112 -6.72 -4.21 11.53
N ILE A 113 -7.36 -3.04 11.47
CA ILE A 113 -7.36 -2.15 10.29
C ILE A 113 -7.20 -0.71 10.75
N VAL A 114 -6.26 0.01 10.13
CA VAL A 114 -6.13 1.47 10.19
C VAL A 114 -6.42 2.03 8.82
N TYR A 115 -7.17 3.12 8.74
CA TYR A 115 -7.48 3.76 7.46
C TYR A 115 -7.43 5.28 7.57
N GLY A 116 -7.32 5.92 6.42
CA GLY A 116 -7.21 7.37 6.35
C GLY A 116 -7.74 7.94 5.05
N GLU A 117 -7.56 9.25 4.90
CA GLU A 117 -7.95 10.02 3.72
C GLU A 117 -6.87 9.99 2.64
N THR A 118 -7.28 10.35 1.43
CA THR A 118 -6.40 10.45 0.27
C THR A 118 -6.60 11.80 -0.42
N ALA A 119 -5.50 12.52 -0.60
CA ALA A 119 -5.44 13.71 -1.42
C ALA A 119 -5.12 13.38 -2.88
N LEU A 120 -5.74 14.10 -3.80
CA LEU A 120 -5.43 14.06 -5.22
C LEU A 120 -4.46 15.19 -5.56
N VAL A 121 -3.43 14.87 -6.31
CA VAL A 121 -2.39 15.79 -6.75
C VAL A 121 -2.22 15.75 -8.27
N ASP A 122 -1.72 16.82 -8.86
CA ASP A 122 -1.35 16.87 -10.28
C ASP A 122 0.00 16.20 -10.56
N SER A 123 0.44 16.24 -11.82
CA SER A 123 1.73 15.70 -12.25
C SER A 123 2.93 16.37 -11.57
N GLU A 124 2.78 17.59 -11.09
CA GLU A 124 3.80 18.34 -10.34
C GLU A 124 3.67 18.18 -8.82
N ARG A 125 2.77 17.27 -8.37
CA ARG A 125 2.48 16.98 -6.97
C ARG A 125 1.83 18.13 -6.19
N ARG A 126 1.19 19.07 -6.89
CA ARG A 126 0.40 20.12 -6.24
C ARG A 126 -0.98 19.59 -5.90
N PHE A 127 -1.47 19.94 -4.72
CA PHE A 127 -2.79 19.55 -4.25
C PHE A 127 -3.90 20.04 -5.21
N ILE A 128 -4.77 19.13 -5.61
CA ILE A 128 -5.97 19.41 -6.40
C ILE A 128 -7.20 19.44 -5.49
N SER A 129 -7.44 18.33 -4.80
CA SER A 129 -8.61 18.15 -3.94
C SER A 129 -8.45 16.92 -3.03
N MET A 130 -9.30 16.82 -2.04
CA MET A 130 -9.53 15.52 -1.40
C MET A 130 -10.31 14.59 -2.34
N ARG A 131 -10.15 13.30 -2.16
CA ARG A 131 -10.93 12.29 -2.90
C ARG A 131 -12.43 12.50 -2.63
N ARG A 132 -13.27 12.36 -3.67
CA ARG A 132 -14.72 12.59 -3.57
C ARG A 132 -15.41 11.65 -2.57
N LEU A 133 -15.05 10.39 -2.57
CA LEU A 133 -15.51 9.42 -1.57
C LEU A 133 -14.53 9.50 -0.40
N GLN A 134 -15.01 9.98 0.73
CA GLN A 134 -14.22 10.20 1.94
C GLN A 134 -14.41 9.06 2.93
N ALA A 135 -13.37 8.79 3.71
CA ALA A 135 -13.41 7.80 4.76
C ALA A 135 -14.42 8.21 5.84
N PRO A 136 -15.32 7.32 6.27
CA PRO A 136 -16.23 7.61 7.37
C PRO A 136 -15.46 7.58 8.70
N GLU A 137 -15.98 8.27 9.71
CA GLU A 137 -15.44 8.20 11.07
C GLU A 137 -15.38 6.76 11.59
N ARG A 138 -16.36 5.94 11.22
CA ARG A 138 -16.41 4.51 11.55
C ARG A 138 -16.67 3.67 10.29
N LEU A 139 -15.64 2.97 9.83
CA LEU A 139 -15.72 2.06 8.70
C LEU A 139 -16.34 0.72 9.14
N SER A 140 -17.19 0.17 8.30
CA SER A 140 -17.84 -1.14 8.49
C SER A 140 -18.03 -1.83 7.15
N VAL A 141 -18.29 -3.13 7.14
CA VAL A 141 -18.65 -3.87 5.90
C VAL A 141 -19.83 -3.19 5.18
N LYS A 142 -20.80 -2.64 5.93
CA LYS A 142 -21.95 -1.94 5.33
C LYS A 142 -21.57 -0.65 4.60
N SER A 143 -20.47 0.00 4.98
CA SER A 143 -19.98 1.22 4.35
C SER A 143 -19.62 0.99 2.88
N PHE A 144 -19.17 -0.21 2.53
CA PHE A 144 -18.81 -0.58 1.16
C PHE A 144 -20.01 -0.65 0.19
N ARG A 145 -21.26 -0.64 0.70
CA ARG A 145 -22.46 -0.51 -0.15
C ARG A 145 -22.54 0.84 -0.87
N MET A 146 -21.86 1.85 -0.34
CA MET A 146 -21.78 3.19 -0.93
C MET A 146 -20.59 3.35 -1.89
N GLY A 147 -19.83 2.29 -2.15
CA GLY A 147 -18.62 2.28 -2.95
C GLY A 147 -17.36 2.21 -2.09
N MET A 148 -16.21 2.43 -2.72
CA MET A 148 -14.90 2.40 -2.05
C MET A 148 -14.62 3.72 -1.33
N LEU A 149 -15.18 3.89 -0.13
CA LEU A 149 -15.06 5.12 0.67
C LEU A 149 -13.62 5.37 1.12
N VAL A 150 -12.86 4.31 1.40
CA VAL A 150 -11.43 4.38 1.72
C VAL A 150 -10.63 3.98 0.48
N CYS A 151 -9.61 4.74 0.12
CA CYS A 151 -8.69 4.34 -0.94
C CYS A 151 -7.89 3.11 -0.50
N HIS A 152 -7.66 2.17 -1.40
CA HIS A 152 -6.89 0.96 -1.10
C HIS A 152 -5.51 1.28 -0.51
N GLN A 153 -4.82 2.30 -1.01
CA GLN A 153 -3.51 2.75 -0.52
C GLN A 153 -3.55 3.39 0.87
N ALA A 154 -4.74 3.80 1.32
CA ALA A 154 -4.99 4.33 2.67
C ALA A 154 -5.71 3.32 3.58
N PHE A 155 -5.66 2.02 3.25
CA PHE A 155 -6.25 0.92 3.99
C PHE A 155 -5.14 -0.02 4.47
N ILE A 156 -4.69 0.17 5.69
CA ILE A 156 -3.59 -0.56 6.33
C ILE A 156 -4.20 -1.70 7.14
N VAL A 157 -3.77 -2.92 6.89
CA VAL A 157 -4.38 -4.11 7.46
C VAL A 157 -3.36 -4.98 8.17
N ARG A 158 -3.74 -5.56 9.31
CA ARG A 158 -2.96 -6.59 9.99
C ARG A 158 -2.75 -7.78 9.06
N ARG A 159 -1.50 -8.17 8.83
CA ARG A 159 -1.15 -9.21 7.85
C ARG A 159 -1.88 -10.54 8.10
N GLU A 160 -2.13 -10.90 9.35
CA GLU A 160 -2.74 -12.17 9.73
C GLU A 160 -4.18 -12.32 9.25
N ILE A 161 -4.90 -11.21 9.03
CA ILE A 161 -6.27 -11.22 8.51
C ILE A 161 -6.37 -10.87 7.03
N ALA A 162 -5.25 -10.60 6.36
CA ALA A 162 -5.22 -10.19 4.96
C ALA A 162 -5.24 -11.44 4.04
N PRO A 163 -6.36 -11.73 3.35
CA PRO A 163 -6.42 -12.83 2.40
C PRO A 163 -5.69 -12.46 1.10
N GLU A 164 -5.41 -13.42 0.23
CA GLU A 164 -4.96 -13.11 -1.13
C GLU A 164 -6.08 -12.44 -1.95
N TYR A 165 -5.68 -11.58 -2.90
CA TYR A 165 -6.61 -11.02 -3.88
C TYR A 165 -7.17 -12.13 -4.77
N ASP A 166 -8.47 -12.06 -5.05
CA ASP A 166 -9.14 -13.01 -5.92
C ASP A 166 -8.88 -12.67 -7.39
N LEU A 167 -8.06 -13.46 -8.06
CA LEU A 167 -7.65 -13.24 -9.44
C LEU A 167 -8.77 -13.47 -10.47
N ARG A 168 -9.95 -13.91 -10.06
CA ARG A 168 -11.13 -13.97 -10.92
C ARG A 168 -11.65 -12.56 -11.25
N TYR A 169 -11.39 -11.58 -10.36
CA TYR A 169 -11.69 -10.17 -10.62
C TYR A 169 -10.55 -9.52 -11.40
N ARG A 170 -10.81 -9.22 -12.67
CA ARG A 170 -9.86 -8.47 -13.48
C ARG A 170 -9.72 -7.02 -13.03
N PHE A 171 -10.81 -6.44 -12.53
CA PHE A 171 -10.89 -5.09 -11.96
C PHE A 171 -11.55 -5.18 -10.58
N SER A 172 -11.27 -4.22 -9.71
CA SER A 172 -11.88 -4.10 -8.37
C SER A 172 -11.65 -5.28 -7.41
N ALA A 173 -10.59 -6.09 -7.60
CA ALA A 173 -10.22 -7.09 -6.59
C ALA A 173 -9.73 -6.44 -5.29
N ASP A 174 -9.25 -5.21 -5.33
CA ASP A 174 -8.94 -4.37 -4.17
C ASP A 174 -10.19 -4.04 -3.35
N PHE A 175 -11.31 -3.76 -4.01
CA PHE A 175 -12.59 -3.54 -3.34
C PHE A 175 -13.09 -4.80 -2.62
N ASP A 176 -13.08 -5.96 -3.30
CA ASP A 176 -13.41 -7.25 -2.72
C ASP A 176 -12.47 -7.59 -1.55
N TRP A 177 -11.18 -7.34 -1.73
CA TRP A 177 -10.16 -7.59 -0.71
C TRP A 177 -10.41 -6.78 0.57
N CYS A 178 -10.70 -5.48 0.45
CA CYS A 178 -11.04 -4.65 1.61
C CYS A 178 -12.27 -5.17 2.35
N ILE A 179 -13.32 -5.61 1.63
CA ILE A 179 -14.52 -6.20 2.24
C ILE A 179 -14.15 -7.47 3.01
N ARG A 180 -13.36 -8.38 2.42
CA ARG A 180 -12.95 -9.63 3.08
C ARG A 180 -12.06 -9.36 4.29
N CYS A 181 -11.15 -8.38 4.23
CA CYS A 181 -10.39 -7.95 5.42
C CYS A 181 -11.32 -7.46 6.53
N MET A 182 -12.30 -6.60 6.19
CA MET A 182 -13.29 -6.10 7.16
C MET A 182 -14.19 -7.20 7.76
N GLN A 183 -14.42 -8.30 7.06
CA GLN A 183 -15.14 -9.45 7.58
C GLN A 183 -14.31 -10.31 8.55
N MET A 184 -13.00 -10.28 8.42
CA MET A 184 -12.06 -10.99 9.27
C MET A 184 -11.65 -10.18 10.51
N ALA A 185 -11.74 -8.85 10.44
CA ALA A 185 -11.40 -7.94 11.54
C ALA A 185 -12.37 -8.08 12.73
N LYS A 186 -11.83 -7.90 13.94
CA LYS A 186 -12.53 -7.96 15.24
C LYS A 186 -12.88 -6.59 15.76
#